data_d7f931957276bb8003e8e7f1ba64c88f
#
_entry.id   d7f931957276bb8003e8e7f1ba64c88f
#
_cell.length_a   1.000
_cell.length_b   1.000
_cell.length_c   1.000
_cell.angle_alpha   90.00
_cell.angle_beta   90.00
_cell.angle_gamma   90.00
#
_symmetry.space_group_name_H-M   'P 1'
#
loop_
_entity.id
_entity.type
_entity.pdbx_description
1 polymer ?
#
loop_
_entity_poly.entity_id
_entity_poly.type
_entity_poly.pdbx_seq_one_letter_code
_entity_poly.pdbx_strand_id
1 'polypeptide(L)'
;MRCWGTPAGMERDVKPKKRSPRIVAISWGRMEVEGLGVGKDFKLFPGGGRAWDWTETGTRHFPGIQPADVEELLAHEAVTVVLSQGMDQRLQVPPGTRHYLEQRFVTVHVAETRQAMRIYNDLAEETLVAGLFHSTC
;
A
#
# COMPACT_ATOMS: atom_id res chain seq x y z
N MET A 1 21.95 -20.38 24.50
CA MET A 1 21.75 -20.21 24.23
C MET A 1 21.45 -19.87 23.94
N ARG A 2 21.28 -19.82 23.81
CA ARG A 2 20.99 -19.42 23.44
C ARG A 2 20.52 -19.32 22.94
N CYS A 3 20.41 -19.44 23.05
CA CYS A 3 20.05 -19.26 22.51
C CYS A 3 19.52 -19.20 22.12
N TRP A 4 19.48 -19.31 22.32
CA TRP A 4 18.95 -19.13 22.02
C TRP A 4 18.49 -18.43 22.00
N GLY A 5 18.30 -18.26 21.97
CA GLY A 5 17.88 -17.55 21.92
C GLY A 5 17.27 -16.98 21.77
N THR A 6 17.12 -16.92 21.88
CA THR A 6 16.61 -16.39 21.71
C THR A 6 16.29 -16.08 21.18
N PRO A 7 16.34 -16.25 21.20
CA PRO A 7 16.01 -15.91 20.63
C PRO A 7 15.55 -15.44 20.08
N ALA A 8 15.17 -15.63 19.88
CA ALA A 8 14.68 -15.17 19.58
C ALA A 8 14.41 -14.40 19.59
N GLY A 9 14.22 -14.21 19.81
CA GLY A 9 13.87 -13.57 20.05
C GLY A 9 13.98 -12.73 19.75
N MET A 10 14.09 -12.63 19.92
CA MET A 10 14.29 -11.75 19.40
C MET A 10 13.84 -11.32 18.29
N GLU A 11 13.60 -11.61 17.95
CA GLU A 11 13.26 -11.30 16.74
C GLU A 11 11.90 -10.98 16.47
N ARG A 12 11.01 -11.37 17.19
CA ARG A 12 9.64 -11.13 16.98
C ARG A 12 9.28 -9.69 17.04
N ASP A 13 9.96 -8.93 17.76
CA ASP A 13 9.70 -7.52 17.85
C ASP A 13 10.46 -6.72 16.84
N VAL A 14 11.14 -7.39 15.95
CA VAL A 14 11.98 -6.74 14.96
C VAL A 14 11.14 -6.17 13.85
N LYS A 15 11.44 -4.95 13.48
CA LYS A 15 10.79 -4.31 12.34
C LYS A 15 11.18 -5.02 11.05
N PRO A 16 10.32 -5.01 10.03
CA PRO A 16 10.65 -5.64 8.75
C PRO A 16 11.96 -5.11 8.20
N LYS A 17 12.76 -5.99 7.60
CA LYS A 17 14.01 -5.58 6.97
C LYS A 17 13.76 -4.65 5.81
N LYS A 18 12.71 -4.93 5.03
CA LYS A 18 12.30 -4.07 3.91
C LYS A 18 11.16 -3.21 4.38
N ARG A 19 11.44 -1.95 4.52
CA ARG A 19 10.42 -1.03 4.98
C ARG A 19 9.70 -0.43 3.77
N SER A 20 8.43 -0.15 3.97
CA SER A 20 7.65 0.56 2.97
C SER A 20 7.92 2.07 3.10
N PRO A 21 8.08 2.78 1.99
CA PRO A 21 8.41 4.21 2.07
C PRO A 21 7.26 5.00 2.66
N ARG A 22 7.61 5.96 3.50
CA ARG A 22 6.64 6.81 4.18
C ARG A 22 6.10 7.87 3.21
N ILE A 23 4.81 8.16 3.29
CA ILE A 23 4.21 9.28 2.57
C ILE A 23 4.44 10.51 3.42
N VAL A 24 5.15 11.49 2.86
CA VAL A 24 5.56 12.70 3.59
C VAL A 24 4.46 13.76 3.56
N ALA A 25 3.83 13.94 2.39
CA ALA A 25 2.81 14.96 2.21
C ALA A 25 1.89 14.59 1.07
N ILE A 26 0.66 15.09 1.14
CA ILE A 26 -0.33 14.84 0.13
C ILE A 26 -1.20 16.08 -0.04
N SER A 27 -1.47 16.43 -1.30
CA SER A 27 -2.42 17.47 -1.66
C SER A 27 -3.04 17.06 -3.00
N TRP A 28 -4.00 17.82 -3.46
CA TRP A 28 -4.69 17.45 -4.70
C TRP A 28 -3.69 17.36 -5.86
N GLY A 29 -3.61 16.17 -6.45
CA GLY A 29 -2.75 15.91 -7.61
C GLY A 29 -1.28 15.79 -7.28
N ARG A 30 -0.90 15.77 -5.99
CA ARG A 30 0.51 15.79 -5.62
C ARG A 30 0.75 15.00 -4.34
N MET A 31 1.64 14.03 -4.44
CA MET A 31 2.12 13.27 -3.29
C MET A 31 3.62 13.35 -3.22
N GLU A 32 4.15 13.43 -2.02
CA GLU A 32 5.59 13.33 -1.80
C GLU A 32 5.86 12.09 -0.98
N VAL A 33 6.75 11.24 -1.48
CA VAL A 33 7.05 9.95 -0.85
C VAL A 33 8.55 9.86 -0.58
N GLU A 34 8.89 9.46 0.62
CA GLU A 34 10.27 9.33 1.07
C GLU A 34 11.06 8.44 0.12
N GLY A 35 12.19 8.96 -0.38
CA GLY A 35 13.06 8.22 -1.28
C GLY A 35 12.58 8.12 -2.72
N LEU A 36 11.34 8.53 -3.02
CA LEU A 36 10.79 8.43 -4.36
C LEU A 36 10.50 9.80 -4.99
N GLY A 37 10.37 10.83 -4.15
CA GLY A 37 10.09 12.18 -4.64
C GLY A 37 8.61 12.45 -4.79
N VAL A 38 8.27 13.30 -5.76
CA VAL A 38 6.92 13.81 -5.95
C VAL A 38 6.28 13.21 -7.19
N GLY A 39 5.01 12.87 -7.08
CA GLY A 39 4.21 12.38 -8.20
C GLY A 39 2.74 12.53 -7.90
N LYS A 40 1.91 12.05 -8.81
CA LYS A 40 0.45 12.13 -8.65
C LYS A 40 -0.08 10.89 -7.94
N ASP A 41 0.20 9.72 -8.47
CA ASP A 41 -0.30 8.44 -7.97
C ASP A 41 0.87 7.50 -7.78
N PHE A 42 0.81 6.67 -6.75
CA PHE A 42 1.91 5.75 -6.42
C PHE A 42 1.44 4.35 -6.10
N LYS A 43 2.26 3.38 -6.48
CA LYS A 43 2.25 2.03 -5.91
C LYS A 43 3.40 1.99 -4.90
N LEU A 44 3.10 1.69 -3.66
CA LEU A 44 4.09 1.60 -2.59
C LEU A 44 4.09 0.19 -2.01
N PHE A 45 5.27 -0.32 -1.69
CA PHE A 45 5.39 -1.69 -1.20
C PHE A 45 6.67 -1.84 -0.38
N PRO A 46 6.82 -2.95 0.34
CA PRO A 46 8.05 -3.17 1.09
C PRO A 46 9.26 -3.12 0.15
N GLY A 47 10.20 -2.24 0.47
CA GLY A 47 11.40 -2.05 -0.30
C GLY A 47 11.36 -0.90 -1.29
N GLY A 48 10.21 -0.31 -1.59
CA GLY A 48 10.15 0.80 -2.52
C GLY A 48 8.78 1.13 -3.07
N GLY A 49 8.77 1.62 -4.28
CA GLY A 49 7.53 2.01 -4.93
C GLY A 49 7.81 2.64 -6.28
N ARG A 50 6.75 3.02 -6.95
CA ARG A 50 6.84 3.70 -8.24
C ARG A 50 5.53 4.42 -8.55
N ALA A 51 5.55 5.23 -9.59
CA ALA A 51 4.35 5.87 -10.08
C ALA A 51 3.33 4.79 -10.49
N TRP A 52 2.07 5.02 -10.14
CA TRP A 52 0.99 4.13 -10.54
C TRP A 52 0.39 4.66 -11.82
N ASP A 53 0.64 3.95 -12.90
CA ASP A 53 0.13 4.31 -14.22
C ASP A 53 -1.10 3.44 -14.53
N TRP A 54 -2.26 4.04 -14.48
CA TRP A 54 -3.53 3.33 -14.69
C TRP A 54 -3.63 2.72 -16.09
N THR A 55 -2.90 3.26 -17.06
CA THR A 55 -2.97 2.74 -18.42
C THR A 55 -2.36 1.35 -18.55
N GLU A 56 -1.47 0.96 -17.62
CA GLU A 56 -0.86 -0.37 -17.65
C GLU A 56 -1.89 -1.48 -17.53
N THR A 57 -2.97 -1.24 -16.80
CA THR A 57 -4.01 -2.22 -16.55
C THR A 57 -5.36 -1.79 -17.06
N GLY A 58 -5.46 -0.59 -17.63
CA GLY A 58 -6.74 -0.04 -18.09
C GLY A 58 -7.65 0.34 -16.93
N THR A 59 -7.10 0.66 -15.78
CA THR A 59 -7.88 1.00 -14.59
C THR A 59 -8.58 2.33 -14.78
N ARG A 60 -9.79 2.44 -14.25
CA ARG A 60 -10.62 3.63 -14.26
C ARG A 60 -11.28 3.79 -12.92
N HIS A 61 -11.86 4.96 -12.67
CA HIS A 61 -12.58 5.20 -11.41
C HIS A 61 -13.68 4.15 -11.17
N PHE A 62 -14.32 3.73 -12.24
CA PHE A 62 -15.31 2.66 -12.20
C PHE A 62 -15.03 1.71 -13.38
N PRO A 63 -14.98 0.41 -13.17
CA PRO A 63 -15.29 -0.34 -11.95
C PRO A 63 -14.27 -0.20 -10.84
N GLY A 64 -13.09 0.36 -11.09
CA GLY A 64 -12.15 0.67 -10.03
C GLY A 64 -10.87 -0.15 -10.07
N ILE A 65 -10.24 -0.28 -8.91
CA ILE A 65 -8.98 -0.97 -8.75
C ILE A 65 -9.16 -2.46 -9.08
N GLN A 66 -8.32 -2.96 -9.98
CA GLN A 66 -8.40 -4.33 -10.47
C GLN A 66 -7.41 -5.23 -9.75
N PRO A 67 -7.63 -6.56 -9.76
CA PRO A 67 -6.63 -7.50 -9.25
C PRO A 67 -5.24 -7.28 -9.87
N ALA A 68 -5.20 -6.96 -11.16
CA ALA A 68 -3.93 -6.69 -11.85
C ALA A 68 -3.17 -5.52 -11.22
N ASP A 69 -3.87 -4.55 -10.63
CA ASP A 69 -3.23 -3.40 -9.99
C ASP A 69 -2.51 -3.80 -8.70
N VAL A 70 -2.98 -4.81 -8.00
CA VAL A 70 -2.44 -5.20 -6.71
C VAL A 70 -1.42 -6.34 -6.78
N GLU A 71 -1.27 -6.97 -7.93
CA GLU A 71 -0.34 -8.11 -8.07
C GLU A 71 1.09 -7.72 -7.72
N GLU A 72 1.53 -6.56 -8.14
CA GLU A 72 2.88 -6.10 -7.85
C GLU A 72 3.11 -5.92 -6.36
N LEU A 73 2.07 -5.46 -5.64
CA LEU A 73 2.14 -5.30 -4.19
C LEU A 73 2.38 -6.64 -3.51
N LEU A 74 1.68 -7.66 -3.98
CA LEU A 74 1.80 -9.02 -3.43
C LEU A 74 3.16 -9.63 -3.77
N ALA A 75 3.70 -9.31 -4.94
CA ALA A 75 5.01 -9.80 -5.35
C ALA A 75 6.12 -9.29 -4.43
N HIS A 76 5.90 -8.17 -3.74
CA HIS A 76 6.83 -7.62 -2.77
C HIS A 76 6.51 -8.04 -1.33
N GLU A 77 5.74 -9.12 -1.19
CA GLU A 77 5.50 -9.78 0.11
C GLU A 77 4.65 -8.98 1.09
N ALA A 78 3.82 -8.08 0.60
CA ALA A 78 2.93 -7.33 1.47
C ALA A 78 1.93 -8.27 2.14
N VAL A 79 1.71 -8.09 3.44
CA VAL A 79 0.73 -8.86 4.21
C VAL A 79 -0.52 -8.04 4.51
N THR A 80 -0.44 -6.74 4.30
CA THR A 80 -1.58 -5.84 4.42
C THR A 80 -1.49 -4.80 3.32
N VAL A 81 -2.63 -4.40 2.80
CA VAL A 81 -2.73 -3.50 1.65
C VAL A 81 -3.70 -2.39 1.96
N VAL A 82 -3.32 -1.16 1.62
CA VAL A 82 -4.16 0.02 1.77
C VAL A 82 -4.53 0.51 0.38
N LEU A 83 -5.82 0.60 0.10
CA LEU A 83 -6.33 1.05 -1.19
C LEU A 83 -7.01 2.40 -0.98
N SER A 84 -6.43 3.45 -1.56
CA SER A 84 -7.01 4.78 -1.45
C SER A 84 -8.05 4.97 -2.56
N GLN A 85 -9.15 5.60 -2.19
CA GLN A 85 -10.27 5.83 -3.11
C GLN A 85 -10.24 7.22 -3.76
N GLY A 86 -9.17 7.96 -3.57
CA GLY A 86 -9.09 9.33 -4.03
C GLY A 86 -9.59 10.30 -2.96
N MET A 87 -9.36 11.58 -3.18
CA MET A 87 -9.78 12.64 -2.25
C MET A 87 -11.30 12.76 -2.18
N ASP A 88 -11.99 12.43 -3.27
CA ASP A 88 -13.45 12.48 -3.34
C ASP A 88 -14.08 11.09 -3.36
N GLN A 89 -13.29 10.05 -3.11
CA GLN A 89 -13.74 8.66 -3.05
C GLN A 89 -14.41 8.18 -4.34
N ARG A 90 -13.98 8.69 -5.47
CA ARG A 90 -14.52 8.26 -6.76
C ARG A 90 -13.89 6.97 -7.28
N LEU A 91 -12.67 6.67 -6.83
CA LEU A 91 -12.00 5.44 -7.25
C LEU A 91 -12.59 4.28 -6.45
N GLN A 92 -13.26 3.38 -7.15
CA GLN A 92 -13.96 2.27 -6.52
C GLN A 92 -13.03 1.10 -6.25
N VAL A 93 -13.43 0.25 -5.31
CA VAL A 93 -12.75 -1.03 -5.05
C VAL A 93 -13.81 -2.11 -5.24
N PRO A 94 -13.81 -2.80 -6.40
CA PRO A 94 -14.82 -3.81 -6.65
C PRO A 94 -14.73 -4.96 -5.65
N PRO A 95 -15.86 -5.61 -5.31
CA PRO A 95 -15.81 -6.77 -4.40
C PRO A 95 -14.86 -7.86 -4.87
N GLY A 96 -14.72 -8.05 -6.17
CA GLY A 96 -13.81 -9.06 -6.71
C GLY A 96 -12.36 -8.80 -6.38
N THR A 97 -11.93 -7.54 -6.40
CA THR A 97 -10.56 -7.18 -6.05
C THR A 97 -10.31 -7.41 -4.58
N ARG A 98 -11.26 -7.04 -3.73
CA ARG A 98 -11.15 -7.26 -2.30
C ARG A 98 -11.09 -8.74 -1.98
N HIS A 99 -11.96 -9.52 -2.62
CA HIS A 99 -11.99 -10.97 -2.46
C HIS A 99 -10.68 -11.61 -2.91
N TYR A 100 -10.13 -11.14 -4.03
CA TYR A 100 -8.85 -11.61 -4.55
C TYR A 100 -7.73 -11.49 -3.49
N LEU A 101 -7.69 -10.36 -2.80
CA LEU A 101 -6.71 -10.12 -1.74
C LEU A 101 -7.01 -10.97 -0.51
N GLU A 102 -8.27 -11.04 -0.10
CA GLU A 102 -8.67 -11.77 1.09
C GLU A 102 -8.41 -13.27 0.95
N GLN A 103 -8.61 -13.82 -0.24
CA GLN A 103 -8.30 -15.23 -0.51
C GLN A 103 -6.81 -15.52 -0.36
N ARG A 104 -5.97 -14.52 -0.43
CA ARG A 104 -4.53 -14.65 -0.28
C ARG A 104 -4.07 -14.28 1.13
N PHE A 105 -5.03 -14.19 2.04
CA PHE A 105 -4.79 -13.89 3.45
C PHE A 105 -4.13 -12.52 3.65
N VAL A 106 -4.46 -11.57 2.78
CA VAL A 106 -3.98 -10.19 2.89
C VAL A 106 -5.06 -9.37 3.56
N THR A 107 -4.69 -8.61 4.58
CA THR A 107 -5.59 -7.66 5.22
C THR A 107 -5.76 -6.45 4.32
N VAL A 108 -7.00 -6.01 4.12
CA VAL A 108 -7.32 -4.93 3.20
C VAL A 108 -7.93 -3.75 3.94
N HIS A 109 -7.38 -2.56 3.70
CA HIS A 109 -7.95 -1.32 4.20
C HIS A 109 -8.34 -0.47 3.00
N VAL A 110 -9.55 0.03 2.99
CA VAL A 110 -10.08 0.89 1.93
C VAL A 110 -10.50 2.20 2.57
N ALA A 111 -10.00 3.32 2.09
CA ALA A 111 -10.29 4.61 2.69
C ALA A 111 -10.08 5.76 1.70
N GLU A 112 -10.62 6.90 2.04
CA GLU A 112 -10.32 8.15 1.35
C GLU A 112 -8.82 8.42 1.49
N THR A 113 -8.23 9.11 0.52
CA THR A 113 -6.78 9.17 0.37
C THR A 113 -6.02 9.71 1.59
N ARG A 114 -6.53 10.75 2.25
CA ARG A 114 -5.84 11.29 3.43
C ARG A 114 -5.86 10.33 4.61
N GLN A 115 -6.99 9.67 4.80
CA GLN A 115 -7.10 8.65 5.85
C GLN A 115 -6.25 7.43 5.47
N ALA A 116 -6.26 7.04 4.22
CA ALA A 116 -5.45 5.93 3.72
C ALA A 116 -3.97 6.20 3.99
N MET A 117 -3.51 7.43 3.79
CA MET A 117 -2.13 7.81 4.08
C MET A 117 -1.79 7.58 5.56
N ARG A 118 -2.67 7.98 6.46
CA ARG A 118 -2.43 7.81 7.90
C ARG A 118 -2.37 6.34 8.26
N ILE A 119 -3.32 5.55 7.76
CA ILE A 119 -3.34 4.10 8.00
C ILE A 119 -2.05 3.46 7.49
N TYR A 120 -1.67 3.79 6.26
CA TYR A 120 -0.48 3.25 5.63
C TYR A 120 0.80 3.61 6.42
N ASN A 121 0.96 4.88 6.76
CA ASN A 121 2.15 5.32 7.49
C ASN A 121 2.27 4.65 8.86
N ASP A 122 1.15 4.48 9.57
CA ASP A 122 1.16 3.79 10.85
C ASP A 122 1.57 2.32 10.67
N LEU A 123 1.00 1.65 9.69
CA LEU A 123 1.32 0.25 9.42
C LEU A 123 2.76 0.07 8.95
N ALA A 124 3.32 1.04 8.23
CA ALA A 124 4.69 0.95 7.73
C ALA A 124 5.72 0.84 8.86
N GLU A 125 5.37 1.28 10.07
CA GLU A 125 6.25 1.17 11.23
C GLU A 125 6.26 -0.24 11.82
N GLU A 126 5.28 -1.07 11.48
CA GLU A 126 5.06 -2.32 12.20
C GLU A 126 5.01 -3.56 11.32
N THR A 127 4.70 -3.42 10.04
CA THR A 127 4.44 -4.58 9.21
C THR A 127 4.80 -4.33 7.75
N LEU A 128 4.70 -5.39 6.95
CA LEU A 128 4.93 -5.32 5.50
C LEU A 128 3.65 -4.82 4.83
N VAL A 129 3.55 -3.51 4.71
CA VAL A 129 2.38 -2.85 4.14
C VAL A 129 2.66 -2.39 2.72
N ALA A 130 1.65 -2.49 1.87
CA ALA A 130 1.69 -1.91 0.54
C ALA A 130 0.45 -1.06 0.33
N GLY A 131 0.47 -0.22 -0.70
CA GLY A 131 -0.70 0.60 -0.98
C GLY A 131 -0.74 1.11 -2.40
N LEU A 132 -1.96 1.41 -2.83
CA LEU A 132 -2.23 2.13 -4.05
C LEU A 132 -2.80 3.48 -3.67
N PHE A 133 -2.17 4.54 -4.15
CA PHE A 133 -2.55 5.90 -3.77
C PHE A 133 -2.88 6.75 -4.98
N HIS A 134 -4.07 7.34 -4.94
CA HIS A 134 -4.61 8.23 -5.96
C HIS A 134 -4.86 9.59 -5.31
N SER A 135 -4.21 10.65 -5.80
CA SER A 135 -4.21 11.94 -5.12
C SER A 135 -5.21 12.95 -5.67
N THR A 136 -6.07 12.56 -6.59
CA THR A 136 -7.18 13.40 -7.03
C THR A 136 -8.51 12.75 -6.66
N CYS A 137 -9.53 12.89 -7.48
CA CYS A 137 -10.85 12.37 -7.15
C CYS A 137 -10.91 10.86 -7.06
#